data_1376bbcae686f1f73668daeaf6f88a4b
#
_entry.id   1376bbcae686f1f73668daeaf6f88a4b
#
_cell.length_a   1.000
_cell.length_b   1.000
_cell.length_c   1.000
_cell.angle_alpha   90.00
_cell.angle_beta   90.00
_cell.angle_gamma   90.00
#
_symmetry.space_group_name_H-M   'P 1'
#
loop_
_entity.id
_entity.type
_entity.pdbx_description
1 polymer ?
#
loop_
_entity_poly.entity_id
_entity_poly.type
_entity_poly.pdbx_seq_one_letter_code
_entity_poly.pdbx_strand_id
1 'polypeptide(L)'
;MPLTFYGLKSCDSCRAALKALAVAGIEVDHRDVRDDGVPAETLRQAIERHGADKVINRRSTTWRELDETARQGEPVALLQAHPSLMKRPLIVQADGGSTVGWDAAAQNALGIG
;
A
#
# COMPACT_ATOMS: atom_id res chain seq x y z
N MET A 1 2.47 0.51 19.67
CA MET A 1 1.76 1.33 18.66
C MET A 1 1.36 0.45 17.50
N PRO A 2 0.09 0.48 17.07
CA PRO A 2 -0.32 -0.37 15.95
C PRO A 2 0.28 0.08 14.62
N LEU A 3 0.42 -0.87 13.72
CA LEU A 3 0.77 -0.56 12.33
C LEU A 3 -0.45 0.07 11.66
N THR A 4 -0.23 1.01 10.76
CA THR A 4 -1.31 1.50 9.90
C THR A 4 -1.30 0.70 8.61
N PHE A 5 -2.39 0.03 8.32
CA PHE A 5 -2.52 -0.89 7.20
C PHE A 5 -3.49 -0.31 6.17
N TYR A 6 -2.96 0.08 5.02
CA TYR A 6 -3.78 0.60 3.91
C TYR A 6 -4.01 -0.52 2.89
N GLY A 7 -5.24 -0.96 2.77
CA GLY A 7 -5.58 -2.06 1.88
C GLY A 7 -7.05 -2.06 1.48
N LEU A 8 -7.48 -3.18 0.91
CA LEU A 8 -8.88 -3.42 0.53
C LEU A 8 -9.31 -4.76 1.09
N LYS A 9 -10.53 -4.83 1.61
CA LYS A 9 -11.09 -6.07 2.18
C LYS A 9 -11.21 -7.18 1.14
N SER A 10 -11.42 -6.82 -0.12
CA SER A 10 -11.55 -7.77 -1.22
C SER A 10 -10.22 -8.22 -1.82
N CYS A 11 -9.11 -7.68 -1.37
CA CYS A 11 -7.80 -8.00 -1.89
C CYS A 11 -7.22 -9.23 -1.18
N ASP A 12 -6.89 -10.27 -1.94
CA ASP A 12 -6.37 -11.53 -1.38
C ASP A 12 -5.06 -11.32 -0.62
N SER A 13 -4.15 -10.51 -1.16
CA SER A 13 -2.90 -10.18 -0.48
C SER A 13 -3.13 -9.47 0.83
N CYS A 14 -4.11 -8.55 0.87
CA CYS A 14 -4.46 -7.84 2.10
C CYS A 14 -5.03 -8.80 3.15
N ARG A 15 -5.91 -9.71 2.74
CA ARG A 15 -6.47 -10.70 3.67
C ARG A 15 -5.41 -11.62 4.23
N ALA A 16 -4.49 -12.09 3.38
CA ALA A 16 -3.38 -12.92 3.82
C ALA A 16 -2.48 -12.18 4.80
N ALA A 17 -2.19 -10.92 4.50
CA ALA A 17 -1.35 -10.08 5.38
C ALA A 17 -2.00 -9.84 6.73
N LEU A 18 -3.29 -9.49 6.74
CA LEU A 18 -4.02 -9.26 8.00
C LEU A 18 -4.03 -10.51 8.87
N LYS A 19 -4.24 -11.69 8.26
CA LYS A 19 -4.24 -12.95 8.98
C LYS A 19 -2.85 -13.24 9.59
N ALA A 20 -1.79 -13.06 8.80
CA ALA A 20 -0.43 -13.31 9.26
C ALA A 20 -0.04 -12.36 10.40
N LEU A 21 -0.41 -11.09 10.30
CA LEU A 21 -0.15 -10.11 11.35
C LEU A 21 -0.90 -10.46 12.64
N ALA A 22 -2.15 -10.89 12.52
CA ALA A 22 -2.94 -11.32 13.68
C ALA A 22 -2.33 -12.53 14.37
N VAL A 23 -1.88 -13.52 13.61
CA VAL A 23 -1.21 -14.71 14.13
C VAL A 23 0.09 -14.34 14.86
N ALA A 24 0.81 -13.35 14.33
CA ALA A 24 2.05 -12.88 14.95
C ALA A 24 1.81 -11.99 16.18
N GLY A 25 0.56 -11.67 16.50
CA GLY A 25 0.23 -10.81 17.64
C GLY A 25 0.50 -9.35 17.41
N ILE A 26 0.59 -8.93 16.14
CA ILE A 26 0.86 -7.54 15.77
C ILE A 26 -0.45 -6.78 15.62
N GLU A 27 -0.61 -5.70 16.37
CA GLU A 27 -1.79 -4.87 16.32
C GLU A 27 -1.79 -4.00 15.06
N VAL A 28 -2.96 -3.90 14.41
CA VAL A 28 -3.10 -3.22 13.11
C VAL A 28 -4.29 -2.25 13.14
N ASP A 29 -4.06 -1.02 12.66
CA ASP A 29 -5.12 -0.08 12.35
C ASP A 29 -5.40 -0.21 10.85
N HIS A 30 -6.47 -0.92 10.49
CA HIS A 30 -6.83 -1.20 9.11
C HIS A 30 -7.65 -0.07 8.51
N ARG A 31 -7.16 0.47 7.40
CA ARG A 31 -7.84 1.53 6.66
C ARG A 31 -8.09 1.10 5.22
N ASP A 32 -9.30 1.36 4.73
CA ASP A 32 -9.67 1.07 3.36
C ASP A 32 -9.22 2.21 2.46
N VAL A 33 -8.45 1.89 1.41
CA VAL A 33 -7.88 2.93 0.53
C VAL A 33 -8.93 3.68 -0.27
N ARG A 34 -10.11 3.09 -0.48
CA ARG A 34 -11.20 3.74 -1.21
C ARG A 34 -12.05 4.61 -0.29
N ASP A 35 -12.40 4.09 0.87
CA ASP A 35 -13.30 4.77 1.80
C ASP A 35 -12.58 5.85 2.61
N ASP A 36 -11.40 5.51 3.12
CA ASP A 36 -10.63 6.39 4.00
C ASP A 36 -9.60 7.22 3.25
N GLY A 37 -9.18 6.75 2.08
CA GLY A 37 -8.09 7.34 1.33
C GLY A 37 -6.74 7.10 1.98
N VAL A 38 -5.68 7.57 1.33
CA VAL A 38 -4.32 7.54 1.87
C VAL A 38 -3.80 8.96 1.88
N PRO A 39 -3.31 9.47 3.02
CA PRO A 39 -2.80 10.84 3.06
C PRO A 39 -1.68 11.08 2.05
N ALA A 40 -1.67 12.26 1.43
CA ALA A 40 -0.67 12.61 0.44
C ALA A 40 0.76 12.47 0.98
N GLU A 41 0.97 12.86 2.22
CA GLU A 41 2.30 12.77 2.87
C GLU A 41 2.73 11.31 3.01
N THR A 42 1.80 10.42 3.36
CA THR A 42 2.07 8.98 3.47
C THR A 42 2.50 8.42 2.11
N LEU A 43 1.79 8.78 1.05
CA LEU A 43 2.12 8.37 -0.31
C LEU A 43 3.47 8.92 -0.75
N ARG A 44 3.74 10.18 -0.45
CA ARG A 44 5.00 10.82 -0.80
C ARG A 44 6.18 10.09 -0.13
N GLN A 45 6.06 9.79 1.15
CA GLN A 45 7.10 9.07 1.90
C GLN A 45 7.31 7.65 1.36
N ALA A 46 6.23 6.95 1.01
CA ALA A 46 6.33 5.62 0.43
C ALA A 46 7.06 5.66 -0.92
N ILE A 47 6.74 6.64 -1.75
CA ILE A 47 7.38 6.82 -3.06
C ILE A 47 8.87 7.16 -2.89
N GLU A 48 9.20 8.03 -1.95
CA GLU A 48 10.60 8.36 -1.66
C GLU A 48 11.40 7.14 -1.20
N ARG A 49 10.77 6.29 -0.39
CA ARG A 49 11.45 5.12 0.19
C ARG A 49 11.56 3.95 -0.79
N HIS A 50 10.49 3.69 -1.54
CA HIS A 50 10.38 2.48 -2.37
C HIS A 50 10.44 2.75 -3.87
N GLY A 51 10.21 3.98 -4.30
CA GLY A 51 10.12 4.36 -5.70
C GLY A 51 8.69 4.26 -6.23
N ALA A 52 8.34 5.15 -7.16
CA ALA A 52 7.01 5.19 -7.75
C ALA A 52 6.66 3.87 -8.46
N ASP A 53 7.64 3.24 -9.10
CA ASP A 53 7.44 1.98 -9.84
C ASP A 53 7.00 0.84 -8.93
N LYS A 54 7.40 0.86 -7.66
CA LYS A 54 6.98 -0.16 -6.69
C LYS A 54 5.64 0.16 -6.07
N VAL A 55 5.37 1.43 -5.79
CA VAL A 55 4.13 1.86 -5.13
C VAL A 55 2.93 1.83 -6.09
N ILE A 56 3.15 2.18 -7.36
CA ILE A 56 2.12 2.12 -8.39
C ILE A 56 2.10 0.73 -9.02
N ASN A 57 0.95 0.07 -8.96
CA ASN A 57 0.79 -1.24 -9.58
C ASN A 57 0.39 -1.08 -11.05
N ARG A 58 1.38 -1.09 -11.94
CA ARG A 58 1.19 -0.95 -13.39
C ARG A 58 0.59 -2.19 -14.05
N ARG A 59 0.40 -3.27 -13.30
CA ARG A 59 -0.28 -4.48 -13.79
C ARG A 59 -1.76 -4.46 -13.48
N SER A 60 -2.25 -3.45 -12.76
CA SER A 60 -3.66 -3.36 -12.37
C SER A 60 -4.54 -3.02 -13.57
N THR A 61 -5.80 -3.44 -13.49
CA THR A 61 -6.81 -3.06 -14.47
C THR A 61 -6.97 -1.54 -14.52
N THR A 62 -6.93 -0.88 -13.36
CA THR A 62 -7.05 0.57 -13.29
C THR A 62 -5.96 1.26 -14.12
N TRP A 63 -4.72 0.79 -14.02
CA TRP A 63 -3.62 1.36 -14.82
C TRP A 63 -3.88 1.18 -16.33
N ARG A 64 -4.37 0.01 -16.73
CA ARG A 64 -4.65 -0.28 -18.14
C ARG A 64 -5.76 0.62 -18.70
N GLU A 65 -6.70 1.03 -17.86
CA GLU A 65 -7.81 1.89 -18.26
C GLU A 65 -7.44 3.37 -18.35
N LEU A 66 -6.28 3.76 -17.81
CA LEU A 66 -5.80 5.13 -17.92
C LEU A 66 -5.22 5.39 -19.30
N ASP A 67 -5.53 6.59 -19.86
CA ASP A 67 -4.88 7.00 -21.09
C ASP A 67 -3.43 7.43 -20.81
N GLU A 68 -2.66 7.66 -21.87
CA GLU A 68 -1.25 7.99 -21.74
C GLU A 68 -1.02 9.30 -20.99
N THR A 69 -1.87 10.30 -21.21
CA THR A 69 -1.77 11.56 -20.49
C THR A 69 -1.96 11.37 -19.00
N ALA A 70 -2.97 10.60 -18.61
CA ALA A 70 -3.21 10.31 -17.19
C ALA A 70 -2.05 9.54 -16.55
N ARG A 71 -1.43 8.58 -17.27
CA ARG A 71 -0.30 7.82 -16.78
C ARG A 71 0.94 8.67 -16.50
N GLN A 72 1.06 9.82 -17.15
CA GLN A 72 2.17 10.76 -16.98
C GLN A 72 1.97 11.70 -15.81
N GLY A 73 0.84 11.63 -15.12
CA GLY A 73 0.53 12.49 -13.99
C GLY A 73 1.49 12.29 -12.83
N GLU A 74 1.47 13.24 -11.90
CA GLU A 74 2.30 13.19 -10.70
C GLU A 74 1.87 11.98 -9.84
N PRO A 75 2.82 11.14 -9.36
CA PRO A 75 2.48 9.88 -8.70
C PRO A 75 1.52 10.00 -7.52
N VAL A 76 1.73 10.96 -6.62
CA VAL A 76 0.84 11.14 -5.47
C VAL A 76 -0.57 11.49 -5.92
N ALA A 77 -0.70 12.42 -6.89
CA ALA A 77 -1.99 12.81 -7.42
C ALA A 77 -2.71 11.64 -8.10
N LEU A 78 -1.97 10.82 -8.86
CA LEU A 78 -2.53 9.62 -9.48
C LEU A 78 -3.08 8.65 -8.44
N LEU A 79 -2.33 8.41 -7.37
CA LEU A 79 -2.73 7.46 -6.33
C LEU A 79 -3.91 7.99 -5.53
N GLN A 80 -4.02 9.30 -5.33
CA GLN A 80 -5.19 9.88 -4.67
C GLN A 80 -6.43 9.87 -5.54
N ALA A 81 -6.27 10.11 -6.84
CA ALA A 81 -7.39 10.06 -7.79
C ALA A 81 -7.86 8.63 -8.04
N HIS A 82 -6.94 7.67 -8.01
CA HIS A 82 -7.19 6.27 -8.30
C HIS A 82 -6.57 5.37 -7.23
N PRO A 83 -7.18 5.27 -6.03
CA PRO A 83 -6.59 4.50 -4.92
C PRO A 83 -6.26 3.05 -5.24
N SER A 84 -7.00 2.43 -6.16
CA SER A 84 -6.73 1.04 -6.56
C SER A 84 -5.44 0.86 -7.37
N LEU A 85 -4.80 1.96 -7.80
CA LEU A 85 -3.46 1.89 -8.41
C LEU A 85 -2.37 1.55 -7.41
N MET A 86 -2.57 1.85 -6.14
CA MET A 86 -1.55 1.59 -5.13
C MET A 86 -1.35 0.10 -4.94
N LYS A 87 -0.09 -0.34 -4.94
CA LYS A 87 0.23 -1.72 -4.61
C LYS A 87 -0.11 -1.97 -3.14
N ARG A 88 -0.90 -2.98 -2.88
CA ARG A 88 -1.46 -3.28 -1.56
C ARG A 88 -0.87 -4.56 -0.98
N PRO A 89 -0.78 -4.62 0.34
CA PRO A 89 -1.00 -3.54 1.30
C PRO A 89 0.17 -2.57 1.40
N LEU A 90 -0.11 -1.32 1.73
CA LEU A 90 0.91 -0.38 2.21
C LEU A 90 0.82 -0.36 3.72
N ILE A 91 1.88 -0.78 4.39
CA ILE A 91 1.90 -0.89 5.85
C ILE A 91 2.91 0.11 6.40
N VAL A 92 2.43 1.02 7.24
CA VAL A 92 3.27 2.06 7.84
C VAL A 92 3.52 1.71 9.31
N GLN A 93 4.79 1.65 9.67
CA GLN A 93 5.21 1.36 11.03
C GLN A 93 5.24 2.63 11.89
N ALA A 94 5.16 2.45 13.21
CA ALA A 94 5.16 3.58 14.14
C ALA A 94 6.41 4.44 14.04
N ASP A 95 7.54 3.88 13.63
CA ASP A 95 8.81 4.60 13.48
C ASP A 95 8.91 5.37 12.15
N GLY A 96 7.87 5.34 11.32
CA GLY A 96 7.88 5.96 10.00
C GLY A 96 8.31 5.05 8.88
N GLY A 97 8.79 3.84 9.16
CA GLY A 97 9.11 2.85 8.16
C GLY A 97 7.85 2.33 7.45
N SER A 98 8.01 1.77 6.27
CA SER A 98 6.87 1.24 5.53
C SER A 98 7.26 0.03 4.68
N THR A 99 6.26 -0.79 4.35
CA THR A 99 6.40 -1.90 3.40
C THR A 99 5.32 -1.78 2.33
N VAL A 100 5.62 -2.27 1.14
CA VAL A 100 4.70 -2.25 0.00
C VAL A 100 4.55 -3.66 -0.53
N GLY A 101 3.31 -4.12 -0.66
CA GLY A 101 3.02 -5.49 -1.07
C GLY A 101 3.16 -6.48 0.08
N TRP A 102 3.09 -7.77 -0.25
CA TRP A 102 3.17 -8.83 0.76
C TRP A 102 4.13 -9.93 0.29
N ASP A 103 5.30 -9.53 -0.19
CA ASP A 103 6.36 -10.46 -0.58
C ASP A 103 7.25 -10.81 0.62
N ALA A 104 8.24 -11.65 0.39
CA ALA A 104 9.15 -12.08 1.45
C ALA A 104 9.88 -10.89 2.08
N ALA A 105 10.27 -9.90 1.28
CA ALA A 105 10.98 -8.73 1.80
C ALA A 105 10.10 -7.92 2.75
N ALA A 106 8.81 -7.74 2.40
CA ALA A 106 7.86 -7.03 3.27
C ALA A 106 7.63 -7.80 4.57
N GLN A 107 7.45 -9.12 4.48
CA GLN A 107 7.26 -9.96 5.66
C GLN A 107 8.47 -9.92 6.58
N ASN A 108 9.67 -10.01 6.03
CA ASN A 108 10.91 -9.94 6.81
C ASN A 108 11.05 -8.58 7.50
N ALA A 109 10.73 -7.51 6.81
CA ALA A 109 10.81 -6.16 7.38
C ALA A 109 9.88 -5.98 8.58
N LEU A 110 8.77 -6.73 8.62
CA LEU A 110 7.80 -6.70 9.73
C LEU A 110 8.10 -7.75 10.80
N GLY A 111 9.17 -8.52 10.66
CA GLY A 111 9.54 -9.55 11.62
C GLY A 111 8.75 -10.85 11.46
N ILE A 112 8.09 -11.04 10.32
CA ILE A 112 7.35 -12.25 9.98
C ILE A 112 8.16 -12.99 8.92
N GLY A 113 8.86 -13.99 9.33
CA GLY A 113 9.77 -14.62 8.40
C GLY A 113 9.46 -16.00 8.00
#